data_dc5ca3e8481e1fdc729db062092d2a61
#
_entry.id   dc5ca3e8481e1fdc729db062092d2a61
#
_cell.length_a   1.000
_cell.length_b   1.000
_cell.length_c   1.000
_cell.angle_alpha   90.00
_cell.angle_beta   90.00
_cell.angle_gamma   90.00
#
_symmetry.space_group_name_H-M   'P 1'
#
loop_
_entity.id
_entity.type
_entity.pdbx_description
1 polymer ?
#
loop_
_entity_poly.entity_id
_entity_poly.type
_entity_poly.pdbx_seq_one_letter_code
_entity_poly.pdbx_strand_id
1 'polypeptide(L)'
;MSVQDKTDFTQGSIIRKMLPFMGPILGALILQAAYGAVDLLVVGRFGSTAGLSAVSTGSQVLNLVTFVITALAMGVTVLIARYIGEKNMDQIGELLGGATTIFAILAVVLAVVMVTFARPLSVLMQAPSEAVTLTSSYVRICGGGIFFIMAYNVLTAIFRGFGDSKSPLIFVFVACIVSVIGDLILVAGCHLDAAGAAIATVVAQAVSVVLALVLLKKKKLPFKIARKDFRLNRQCRRLLSVGLPLAMQEFLTQMSFLALCAFINRLGLEASSGYGVACKIVSFAMLVPSSLMQSMASFVSQNVGAGKEDRARKAMLTGMGIGLSVGVVVFIGVWFFGDKLTSIFTTDAAVIQRGFEYLRGFAPETILTAVLFSMIGYFNGHEKSLWVMIQGLIQTLLVRLPLAYYMSIQPDASLTNIGLAAPIATCAGIVLNVIFYMAMSENKKKAKEQKA
;
A
#
# COMPACT_ATOMS: atom_id res chain seq x y z
N MET A 1 -17.82 16.85 21.90
CA MET A 1 -17.22 16.94 20.56
C MET A 1 -18.09 16.13 19.62
N SER A 2 -18.76 16.78 18.69
CA SER A 2 -19.56 16.09 17.66
C SER A 2 -18.67 15.20 16.77
N VAL A 3 -19.25 14.20 16.10
CA VAL A 3 -18.51 13.34 15.16
C VAL A 3 -17.84 14.19 14.07
N GLN A 4 -18.46 15.28 13.66
CA GLN A 4 -17.91 16.26 12.70
C GLN A 4 -16.63 16.96 13.20
N ASP A 5 -16.51 17.24 14.51
CA ASP A 5 -15.31 17.85 15.08
C ASP A 5 -14.06 16.95 15.02
N LYS A 6 -14.25 15.61 15.04
CA LYS A 6 -13.14 14.64 15.01
C LYS A 6 -12.58 14.42 13.61
N THR A 7 -13.38 14.63 12.57
CA THR A 7 -13.02 14.40 11.16
C THR A 7 -12.59 15.67 10.41
N ASP A 8 -12.75 16.84 11.03
CA ASP A 8 -12.26 18.11 10.48
C ASP A 8 -10.78 18.33 10.82
N PHE A 9 -9.92 18.17 9.82
CA PHE A 9 -8.47 18.35 9.94
C PHE A 9 -8.04 19.82 9.81
N THR A 10 -8.94 20.72 9.52
CA THR A 10 -8.62 22.14 9.27
C THR A 10 -8.44 22.95 10.56
N GLN A 11 -8.79 22.40 11.73
CA GLN A 11 -8.76 23.09 13.03
C GLN A 11 -8.11 22.24 14.12
N GLY A 12 -7.76 22.84 15.25
CA GLY A 12 -7.22 22.17 16.42
C GLY A 12 -5.76 21.69 16.28
N SER A 13 -5.26 20.94 17.26
CA SER A 13 -3.89 20.43 17.28
C SER A 13 -3.67 19.38 16.19
N ILE A 14 -2.60 19.52 15.40
CA ILE A 14 -2.25 18.60 14.30
C ILE A 14 -1.98 17.20 14.84
N ILE A 15 -1.14 17.08 15.87
CA ILE A 15 -0.76 15.79 16.47
C ILE A 15 -2.00 15.06 17.02
N ARG A 16 -2.85 15.77 17.77
CA ARG A 16 -4.05 15.20 18.39
C ARG A 16 -5.11 14.73 17.37
N LYS A 17 -5.01 15.18 16.12
CA LYS A 17 -5.89 14.73 15.02
C LYS A 17 -5.21 13.71 14.11
N MET A 18 -3.92 13.86 13.85
CA MET A 18 -3.16 12.98 12.97
C MET A 18 -2.93 11.60 13.59
N LEU A 19 -2.51 11.50 14.85
CA LEU A 19 -2.25 10.21 15.50
C LEU A 19 -3.51 9.32 15.62
N PRO A 20 -4.68 9.83 16.08
CA PRO A 20 -5.90 9.01 16.11
C PRO A 20 -6.44 8.65 14.72
N PHE A 21 -6.05 9.36 13.66
CA PHE A 21 -6.37 9.02 12.28
C PHE A 21 -5.39 7.99 11.69
N MET A 22 -4.09 8.13 11.97
CA MET A 22 -3.03 7.23 11.52
C MET A 22 -3.10 5.86 12.21
N GLY A 23 -3.38 5.81 13.52
CA GLY A 23 -3.37 4.57 14.30
C GLY A 23 -4.29 3.48 13.72
N PRO A 24 -5.57 3.74 13.43
CA PRO A 24 -6.43 2.76 12.79
C PRO A 24 -5.98 2.36 11.38
N ILE A 25 -5.34 3.24 10.60
CA ILE A 25 -4.76 2.88 9.30
C ILE A 25 -3.62 1.89 9.50
N LEU A 26 -2.71 2.17 10.43
CA LEU A 26 -1.63 1.25 10.80
C LEU A 26 -2.19 -0.10 11.29
N GLY A 27 -3.18 -0.07 12.17
CA GLY A 27 -3.86 -1.29 12.65
C GLY A 27 -4.46 -2.12 11.51
N ALA A 28 -5.08 -1.47 10.53
CA ALA A 28 -5.62 -2.14 9.35
C ALA A 28 -4.51 -2.80 8.50
N LEU A 29 -3.38 -2.11 8.29
CA LEU A 29 -2.23 -2.66 7.56
C LEU A 29 -1.60 -3.85 8.29
N ILE A 30 -1.47 -3.79 9.63
CA ILE A 30 -0.97 -4.91 10.44
C ILE A 30 -1.91 -6.11 10.35
N LEU A 31 -3.23 -5.90 10.46
CA LEU A 31 -4.21 -6.99 10.32
C LEU A 31 -4.17 -7.61 8.93
N GLN A 32 -4.03 -6.80 7.87
CA GLN A 32 -3.88 -7.31 6.49
C GLN A 32 -2.63 -8.18 6.33
N ALA A 33 -1.50 -7.77 6.90
CA ALA A 33 -0.28 -8.56 6.88
C ALA A 33 -0.44 -9.86 7.69
N ALA A 34 -1.13 -9.79 8.82
CA ALA A 34 -1.34 -10.94 9.70
C ALA A 34 -2.27 -11.99 9.08
N TYR A 35 -3.41 -11.59 8.49
CA TYR A 35 -4.33 -12.59 7.93
C TYR A 35 -3.73 -13.31 6.72
N GLY A 36 -2.96 -12.62 5.86
CA GLY A 36 -2.23 -13.28 4.78
C GLY A 36 -1.21 -14.32 5.25
N ALA A 37 -0.61 -14.12 6.44
CA ALA A 37 0.24 -15.13 7.09
C ALA A 37 -0.59 -16.31 7.63
N VAL A 38 -1.79 -16.06 8.16
CA VAL A 38 -2.69 -17.11 8.66
C VAL A 38 -3.21 -18.00 7.53
N ASP A 39 -3.58 -17.44 6.37
CA ASP A 39 -3.97 -18.21 5.18
C ASP A 39 -2.88 -19.24 4.81
N LEU A 40 -1.61 -18.78 4.77
CA LEU A 40 -0.47 -19.67 4.49
C LEU A 40 -0.25 -20.73 5.58
N LEU A 41 -0.48 -20.38 6.85
CA LEU A 41 -0.36 -21.33 7.97
C LEU A 41 -1.44 -22.40 7.89
N VAL A 42 -2.69 -22.05 7.62
CA VAL A 42 -3.79 -23.01 7.53
C VAL A 42 -3.58 -23.97 6.35
N VAL A 43 -3.26 -23.42 5.16
CA VAL A 43 -2.99 -24.26 3.99
C VAL A 43 -1.73 -25.12 4.19
N GLY A 44 -0.69 -24.58 4.83
CA GLY A 44 0.53 -25.34 5.12
C GLY A 44 0.33 -26.49 6.12
N ARG A 45 -0.66 -26.36 7.03
CA ARG A 45 -0.92 -27.38 8.04
C ARG A 45 -1.97 -28.41 7.62
N PHE A 46 -2.95 -28.03 6.85
CA PHE A 46 -4.11 -28.85 6.49
C PHE A 46 -4.25 -29.13 4.99
N GLY A 47 -3.55 -28.38 4.14
CA GLY A 47 -3.52 -28.57 2.70
C GLY A 47 -2.33 -29.41 2.22
N SER A 48 -2.19 -29.50 0.91
CA SER A 48 -1.06 -30.20 0.27
C SER A 48 0.16 -29.26 0.15
N THR A 49 1.37 -29.82 -0.02
CA THR A 49 2.58 -29.04 -0.32
C THR A 49 2.43 -28.25 -1.62
N ALA A 50 1.78 -28.83 -2.64
CA ALA A 50 1.46 -28.14 -3.88
C ALA A 50 0.45 -27.00 -3.66
N GLY A 51 -0.54 -27.19 -2.77
CA GLY A 51 -1.50 -26.16 -2.36
C GLY A 51 -0.84 -24.99 -1.64
N LEU A 52 0.08 -25.27 -0.72
CA LEU A 52 0.86 -24.22 -0.05
C LEU A 52 1.66 -23.38 -1.05
N SER A 53 2.34 -24.04 -1.99
CA SER A 53 3.07 -23.39 -3.07
C SER A 53 2.13 -22.56 -3.96
N ALA A 54 0.94 -23.10 -4.24
CA ALA A 54 -0.08 -22.43 -5.05
C ALA A 54 -0.62 -21.15 -4.40
N VAL A 55 -0.94 -21.21 -3.10
CA VAL A 55 -1.39 -20.03 -2.34
C VAL A 55 -0.26 -19.00 -2.23
N SER A 56 0.97 -19.43 -1.96
CA SER A 56 2.12 -18.53 -1.89
C SER A 56 2.35 -17.78 -3.20
N THR A 57 2.32 -18.47 -4.35
CA THR A 57 2.53 -17.86 -5.68
C THR A 57 1.31 -17.06 -6.12
N GLY A 58 0.10 -17.61 -5.94
CA GLY A 58 -1.15 -16.96 -6.33
C GLY A 58 -1.42 -15.67 -5.54
N SER A 59 -1.08 -15.66 -4.25
CA SER A 59 -1.22 -14.46 -3.42
C SER A 59 -0.27 -13.34 -3.83
N GLN A 60 0.91 -13.64 -4.41
CA GLN A 60 1.79 -12.60 -4.97
C GLN A 60 1.15 -11.88 -6.15
N VAL A 61 0.47 -12.62 -7.05
CA VAL A 61 -0.31 -12.02 -8.17
C VAL A 61 -1.42 -11.13 -7.60
N LEU A 62 -2.18 -11.65 -6.65
CA LEU A 62 -3.28 -10.91 -6.02
C LEU A 62 -2.80 -9.66 -5.29
N ASN A 63 -1.69 -9.75 -4.58
CA ASN A 63 -1.09 -8.62 -3.87
C ASN A 63 -0.64 -7.52 -4.83
N LEU A 64 0.03 -7.87 -5.94
CA LEU A 64 0.42 -6.91 -6.97
C LEU A 64 -0.81 -6.13 -7.48
N VAL A 65 -1.87 -6.84 -7.86
CA VAL A 65 -3.12 -6.25 -8.35
C VAL A 65 -3.76 -5.37 -7.26
N THR A 66 -3.81 -5.85 -6.02
CA THR A 66 -4.40 -5.12 -4.89
C THR A 66 -3.62 -3.84 -4.56
N PHE A 67 -2.30 -3.86 -4.59
CA PHE A 67 -1.48 -2.66 -4.35
C PHE A 67 -1.73 -1.59 -5.42
N VAL A 68 -1.81 -1.98 -6.69
CA VAL A 68 -2.13 -1.08 -7.80
C VAL A 68 -3.54 -0.48 -7.64
N ILE A 69 -4.54 -1.30 -7.28
CA ILE A 69 -5.91 -0.84 -7.00
C ILE A 69 -5.91 0.15 -5.83
N THR A 70 -5.22 -0.17 -4.74
CA THR A 70 -5.15 0.68 -3.54
C THR A 70 -4.50 2.04 -3.86
N ALA A 71 -3.43 2.04 -4.65
CA ALA A 71 -2.77 3.25 -5.10
C ALA A 71 -3.69 4.11 -5.99
N LEU A 72 -4.43 3.50 -6.92
CA LEU A 72 -5.43 4.19 -7.73
C LEU A 72 -6.57 4.77 -6.85
N ALA A 73 -7.05 3.99 -5.88
CA ALA A 73 -8.11 4.39 -4.96
C ALA A 73 -7.67 5.54 -4.02
N MET A 74 -6.36 5.71 -3.77
CA MET A 74 -5.85 6.86 -3.02
C MET A 74 -6.23 8.19 -3.68
N GLY A 75 -6.38 8.23 -5.02
CA GLY A 75 -6.93 9.38 -5.73
C GLY A 75 -8.34 9.78 -5.24
N VAL A 76 -9.18 8.79 -4.94
CA VAL A 76 -10.52 9.04 -4.36
C VAL A 76 -10.39 9.68 -2.98
N THR A 77 -9.50 9.15 -2.12
CA THR A 77 -9.24 9.71 -0.78
C THR A 77 -8.80 11.17 -0.84
N VAL A 78 -7.84 11.48 -1.70
CA VAL A 78 -7.29 12.83 -1.87
C VAL A 78 -8.37 13.80 -2.35
N LEU A 79 -9.14 13.43 -3.37
CA LEU A 79 -10.15 14.31 -3.95
C LEU A 79 -11.35 14.54 -3.01
N ILE A 80 -11.81 13.51 -2.28
CA ILE A 80 -12.86 13.68 -1.27
C ILE A 80 -12.37 14.63 -0.16
N ALA A 81 -11.18 14.39 0.39
CA ALA A 81 -10.61 15.27 1.41
C ALA A 81 -10.48 16.72 0.92
N ARG A 82 -10.10 16.90 -0.37
CA ARG A 82 -10.02 18.20 -1.02
C ARG A 82 -11.36 18.90 -1.05
N TYR A 83 -12.41 18.25 -1.55
CA TYR A 83 -13.75 18.84 -1.64
C TYR A 83 -14.36 19.14 -0.29
N ILE A 84 -14.07 18.32 0.74
CA ILE A 84 -14.47 18.62 2.12
C ILE A 84 -13.82 19.92 2.59
N GLY A 85 -12.51 20.09 2.34
CA GLY A 85 -11.80 21.32 2.65
C GLY A 85 -12.36 22.54 1.93
N GLU A 86 -12.70 22.40 0.67
CA GLU A 86 -13.33 23.42 -0.20
C GLU A 86 -14.80 23.67 0.16
N LYS A 87 -15.41 22.85 1.04
CA LYS A 87 -16.84 22.84 1.36
C LYS A 87 -17.76 22.62 0.14
N ASN A 88 -17.24 21.94 -0.88
CA ASN A 88 -17.92 21.67 -2.14
C ASN A 88 -18.47 20.25 -2.17
N MET A 89 -19.57 20.03 -1.45
CA MET A 89 -20.16 18.71 -1.25
C MET A 89 -20.80 18.13 -2.53
N ASP A 90 -21.25 18.98 -3.46
CA ASP A 90 -21.89 18.54 -4.70
C ASP A 90 -20.91 17.79 -5.61
N GLN A 91 -19.63 18.21 -5.63
CA GLN A 91 -18.59 17.53 -6.40
C GLN A 91 -18.24 16.12 -5.86
N ILE A 92 -18.51 15.86 -4.58
CA ILE A 92 -18.29 14.53 -4.00
C ILE A 92 -19.25 13.51 -4.60
N GLY A 93 -20.52 13.85 -4.80
CA GLY A 93 -21.51 12.97 -5.44
C GLY A 93 -21.08 12.60 -6.87
N GLU A 94 -20.69 13.60 -7.67
CA GLU A 94 -20.21 13.41 -9.04
C GLU A 94 -18.90 12.59 -9.09
N LEU A 95 -17.96 12.84 -8.14
CA LEU A 95 -16.73 12.06 -8.01
C LEU A 95 -17.01 10.60 -7.68
N LEU A 96 -17.89 10.32 -6.73
CA LEU A 96 -18.23 8.96 -6.32
C LEU A 96 -18.92 8.17 -7.44
N GLY A 97 -19.84 8.81 -8.17
CA GLY A 97 -20.47 8.19 -9.34
C GLY A 97 -19.43 7.86 -10.43
N GLY A 98 -18.56 8.82 -10.78
CA GLY A 98 -17.49 8.62 -11.74
C GLY A 98 -16.46 7.57 -11.29
N ALA A 99 -16.06 7.60 -10.01
CA ALA A 99 -15.15 6.61 -9.43
C ALA A 99 -15.75 5.20 -9.53
N THR A 100 -17.01 5.03 -9.12
CA THR A 100 -17.71 3.74 -9.23
C THR A 100 -17.69 3.21 -10.66
N THR A 101 -17.91 4.08 -11.65
CA THR A 101 -17.87 3.71 -13.07
C THR A 101 -16.48 3.25 -13.51
N ILE A 102 -15.43 4.03 -13.20
CA ILE A 102 -14.03 3.67 -13.54
C ILE A 102 -13.65 2.33 -12.90
N PHE A 103 -13.89 2.20 -11.60
CA PHE A 103 -13.50 0.99 -10.87
C PHE A 103 -14.33 -0.22 -11.30
N ALA A 104 -15.60 -0.05 -11.68
CA ALA A 104 -16.41 -1.13 -12.27
C ALA A 104 -15.84 -1.60 -13.61
N ILE A 105 -15.48 -0.68 -14.50
CA ILE A 105 -14.84 -1.01 -15.80
C ILE A 105 -13.51 -1.73 -15.53
N LEU A 106 -12.67 -1.22 -14.64
CA LEU A 106 -11.39 -1.83 -14.31
C LEU A 106 -11.57 -3.21 -13.68
N ALA A 107 -12.59 -3.41 -12.85
CA ALA A 107 -12.92 -4.71 -12.25
C ALA A 107 -13.28 -5.74 -13.33
N VAL A 108 -14.08 -5.36 -14.32
CA VAL A 108 -14.40 -6.24 -15.47
C VAL A 108 -13.11 -6.60 -16.23
N VAL A 109 -12.29 -5.62 -16.56
CA VAL A 109 -11.04 -5.86 -17.30
C VAL A 109 -10.11 -6.79 -16.50
N LEU A 110 -9.90 -6.53 -15.23
CA LEU A 110 -9.04 -7.35 -14.37
C LEU A 110 -9.63 -8.76 -14.18
N ALA A 111 -10.95 -8.89 -14.00
CA ALA A 111 -11.62 -10.19 -13.92
C ALA A 111 -11.37 -11.01 -15.19
N VAL A 112 -11.58 -10.41 -16.36
CA VAL A 112 -11.34 -11.08 -17.66
C VAL A 112 -9.86 -11.47 -17.77
N VAL A 113 -8.93 -10.58 -17.46
CA VAL A 113 -7.48 -10.86 -17.53
C VAL A 113 -7.10 -11.99 -16.57
N MET A 114 -7.47 -11.89 -15.30
CA MET A 114 -7.08 -12.87 -14.29
C MET A 114 -7.72 -14.24 -14.52
N VAL A 115 -8.97 -14.30 -14.98
CA VAL A 115 -9.65 -15.57 -15.26
C VAL A 115 -9.13 -16.21 -16.53
N THR A 116 -8.95 -15.44 -17.61
CA THR A 116 -8.52 -15.96 -18.92
C THR A 116 -7.04 -16.32 -18.92
N PHE A 117 -6.20 -15.47 -18.35
CA PHE A 117 -4.74 -15.61 -18.34
C PHE A 117 -4.20 -16.22 -17.04
N ALA A 118 -5.04 -16.86 -16.20
CA ALA A 118 -4.62 -17.44 -14.94
C ALA A 118 -3.44 -18.41 -15.08
N ARG A 119 -3.47 -19.31 -16.06
CA ARG A 119 -2.39 -20.27 -16.31
C ARG A 119 -1.10 -19.60 -16.82
N PRO A 120 -1.13 -18.74 -17.86
CA PRO A 120 0.03 -17.95 -18.26
C PRO A 120 0.63 -17.13 -17.12
N LEU A 121 -0.20 -16.49 -16.28
CA LEU A 121 0.26 -15.74 -15.11
C LEU A 121 0.96 -16.64 -14.08
N SER A 122 0.41 -17.84 -13.83
CA SER A 122 1.02 -18.81 -12.90
C SER A 122 2.39 -19.29 -13.42
N VAL A 123 2.52 -19.53 -14.72
CA VAL A 123 3.79 -19.91 -15.37
C VAL A 123 4.78 -18.75 -15.34
N LEU A 124 4.33 -17.52 -15.62
CA LEU A 124 5.16 -16.32 -15.56
C LEU A 124 5.72 -16.09 -14.14
N MET A 125 4.94 -16.40 -13.10
CA MET A 125 5.37 -16.36 -11.70
C MET A 125 6.23 -17.56 -11.29
N GLN A 126 6.63 -18.41 -12.25
CA GLN A 126 7.47 -19.59 -12.04
C GLN A 126 6.90 -20.57 -10.99
N ALA A 127 5.56 -20.74 -10.99
CA ALA A 127 4.95 -21.76 -10.15
C ALA A 127 5.52 -23.16 -10.50
N PRO A 128 5.88 -23.99 -9.49
CA PRO A 128 6.30 -25.38 -9.75
C PRO A 128 5.27 -26.16 -10.58
N SER A 129 5.74 -27.10 -11.42
CA SER A 129 4.86 -27.85 -12.34
C SER A 129 3.66 -28.49 -11.66
N GLU A 130 3.87 -29.03 -10.44
CA GLU A 130 2.85 -29.67 -9.61
C GLU A 130 1.82 -28.67 -9.06
N ALA A 131 2.22 -27.40 -8.88
CA ALA A 131 1.39 -26.36 -8.31
C ALA A 131 0.69 -25.47 -9.34
N VAL A 132 1.11 -25.49 -10.64
CA VAL A 132 0.56 -24.58 -11.68
C VAL A 132 -0.96 -24.65 -11.77
N THR A 133 -1.55 -25.84 -11.72
CA THR A 133 -3.00 -26.01 -11.82
C THR A 133 -3.73 -25.42 -10.63
N LEU A 134 -3.22 -25.64 -9.40
CA LEU A 134 -3.78 -25.10 -8.18
C LEU A 134 -3.59 -23.58 -8.10
N THR A 135 -2.43 -23.07 -8.51
CA THR A 135 -2.16 -21.63 -8.62
C THR A 135 -3.11 -20.96 -9.61
N SER A 136 -3.33 -21.60 -10.79
CA SER A 136 -4.27 -21.09 -11.78
C SER A 136 -5.71 -21.06 -11.25
N SER A 137 -6.10 -22.07 -10.46
CA SER A 137 -7.42 -22.11 -9.80
C SER A 137 -7.56 -21.01 -8.77
N TYR A 138 -6.54 -20.78 -7.95
CA TYR A 138 -6.49 -19.69 -6.98
C TYR A 138 -6.65 -18.33 -7.66
N VAL A 139 -5.84 -18.06 -8.71
CA VAL A 139 -5.88 -16.80 -9.47
C VAL A 139 -7.24 -16.60 -10.15
N ARG A 140 -7.86 -17.67 -10.70
CA ARG A 140 -9.20 -17.61 -11.31
C ARG A 140 -10.29 -17.27 -10.31
N ILE A 141 -10.29 -17.90 -9.15
CA ILE A 141 -11.30 -17.65 -8.10
C ILE A 141 -11.16 -16.22 -7.60
N CYS A 142 -9.93 -15.78 -7.27
CA CYS A 142 -9.68 -14.39 -6.84
C CYS A 142 -10.01 -13.40 -7.97
N GLY A 143 -9.72 -13.71 -9.22
CA GLY A 143 -10.09 -12.91 -10.39
C GLY A 143 -11.60 -12.78 -10.56
N GLY A 144 -12.36 -13.87 -10.37
CA GLY A 144 -13.81 -13.83 -10.34
C GLY A 144 -14.37 -12.96 -9.20
N GLY A 145 -13.67 -12.93 -8.07
CA GLY A 145 -14.01 -12.12 -6.89
C GLY A 145 -13.43 -10.71 -6.87
N ILE A 146 -12.71 -10.28 -7.91
CA ILE A 146 -11.98 -8.99 -7.94
C ILE A 146 -12.92 -7.79 -7.73
N PHE A 147 -14.18 -7.90 -8.08
CA PHE A 147 -15.21 -6.89 -7.83
C PHE A 147 -15.33 -6.54 -6.33
N PHE A 148 -15.31 -7.55 -5.47
CA PHE A 148 -15.38 -7.34 -4.02
C PHE A 148 -14.10 -6.72 -3.48
N ILE A 149 -12.93 -7.19 -3.96
CA ILE A 149 -11.62 -6.64 -3.58
C ILE A 149 -11.55 -5.16 -3.97
N MET A 150 -11.99 -4.84 -5.18
CA MET A 150 -12.00 -3.46 -5.68
C MET A 150 -13.00 -2.58 -4.94
N ALA A 151 -14.23 -3.05 -4.74
CA ALA A 151 -15.25 -2.33 -3.99
C ALA A 151 -14.81 -2.05 -2.55
N TYR A 152 -14.16 -3.03 -1.89
CA TYR A 152 -13.58 -2.85 -0.56
C TYR A 152 -12.54 -1.72 -0.53
N ASN A 153 -11.59 -1.70 -1.49
CA ASN A 153 -10.55 -0.68 -1.55
C ASN A 153 -11.12 0.71 -1.81
N VAL A 154 -12.09 0.83 -2.72
CA VAL A 154 -12.77 2.11 -3.01
C VAL A 154 -13.56 2.59 -1.79
N LEU A 155 -14.32 1.73 -1.12
CA LEU A 155 -15.07 2.10 0.08
C LEU A 155 -14.12 2.53 1.21
N THR A 156 -13.02 1.81 1.40
CA THR A 156 -11.96 2.20 2.35
C THR A 156 -11.40 3.59 2.03
N ALA A 157 -11.13 3.87 0.75
CA ALA A 157 -10.65 5.16 0.28
C ALA A 157 -11.68 6.28 0.53
N ILE A 158 -12.96 5.99 0.33
CA ILE A 158 -14.07 6.92 0.62
C ILE A 158 -14.08 7.30 2.11
N PHE A 159 -14.08 6.31 3.01
CA PHE A 159 -14.08 6.57 4.45
C PHE A 159 -12.84 7.36 4.90
N ARG A 160 -11.64 7.02 4.39
CA ARG A 160 -10.41 7.77 4.67
C ARG A 160 -10.48 9.20 4.15
N GLY A 161 -11.07 9.42 2.99
CA GLY A 161 -11.30 10.77 2.43
C GLY A 161 -12.20 11.63 3.33
N PHE A 162 -13.17 11.02 4.00
CA PHE A 162 -14.01 11.68 5.01
C PHE A 162 -13.33 11.86 6.38
N GLY A 163 -12.07 11.48 6.51
CA GLY A 163 -11.35 11.53 7.79
C GLY A 163 -11.72 10.42 8.77
N ASP A 164 -12.38 9.38 8.30
CA ASP A 164 -12.75 8.20 9.10
C ASP A 164 -11.84 7.02 8.78
N SER A 165 -10.88 6.76 9.64
CA SER A 165 -9.97 5.60 9.55
C SER A 165 -10.44 4.42 10.41
N LYS A 166 -11.38 4.63 11.34
CA LYS A 166 -11.86 3.57 12.24
C LYS A 166 -12.77 2.58 11.54
N SER A 167 -13.66 3.07 10.65
CA SER A 167 -14.55 2.19 9.90
C SER A 167 -13.78 1.21 9.00
N PRO A 168 -12.77 1.63 8.22
CA PRO A 168 -11.90 0.70 7.50
C PRO A 168 -11.20 -0.34 8.37
N LEU A 169 -10.73 0.02 9.57
CA LEU A 169 -10.15 -0.94 10.50
C LEU A 169 -11.16 -2.03 10.91
N ILE A 170 -12.42 -1.64 11.17
CA ILE A 170 -13.50 -2.60 11.49
C ILE A 170 -13.74 -3.54 10.30
N PHE A 171 -13.73 -3.03 9.06
CA PHE A 171 -13.92 -3.87 7.87
C PHE A 171 -12.82 -4.92 7.74
N VAL A 172 -11.56 -4.51 7.92
CA VAL A 172 -10.42 -5.43 7.88
C VAL A 172 -10.49 -6.46 9.01
N PHE A 173 -10.86 -6.04 10.21
CA PHE A 173 -10.98 -6.95 11.36
C PHE A 173 -12.04 -8.02 11.11
N VAL A 174 -13.21 -7.64 10.60
CA VAL A 174 -14.27 -8.59 10.24
C VAL A 174 -13.81 -9.49 9.08
N ALA A 175 -13.16 -8.93 8.04
CA ALA A 175 -12.59 -9.72 6.96
C ALA A 175 -11.61 -10.77 7.47
N CYS A 176 -10.71 -10.39 8.39
CA CYS A 176 -9.74 -11.30 8.97
C CYS A 176 -10.41 -12.48 9.68
N ILE A 177 -11.44 -12.22 10.50
CA ILE A 177 -12.20 -13.27 11.19
C ILE A 177 -12.88 -14.19 10.18
N VAL A 178 -13.56 -13.62 9.18
CA VAL A 178 -14.28 -14.39 8.15
C VAL A 178 -13.31 -15.22 7.31
N SER A 179 -12.13 -14.68 6.95
CA SER A 179 -11.11 -15.41 6.20
C SER A 179 -10.60 -16.61 7.00
N VAL A 180 -10.20 -16.39 8.25
CA VAL A 180 -9.68 -17.46 9.12
C VAL A 180 -10.73 -18.58 9.33
N ILE A 181 -11.98 -18.21 9.59
CA ILE A 181 -13.06 -19.21 9.73
C ILE A 181 -13.31 -19.92 8.40
N GLY A 182 -13.31 -19.17 7.28
CA GLY A 182 -13.47 -19.72 5.94
C GLY A 182 -12.35 -20.70 5.58
N ASP A 183 -11.10 -20.37 5.88
CA ASP A 183 -9.94 -21.25 5.66
C ASP A 183 -10.06 -22.54 6.49
N LEU A 184 -10.42 -22.44 7.76
CA LEU A 184 -10.60 -23.62 8.61
C LEU A 184 -11.74 -24.52 8.09
N ILE A 185 -12.83 -23.95 7.60
CA ILE A 185 -13.96 -24.73 7.06
C ILE A 185 -13.59 -25.31 5.69
N LEU A 186 -13.08 -24.49 4.76
CA LEU A 186 -12.90 -24.91 3.37
C LEU A 186 -11.61 -25.67 3.13
N VAL A 187 -10.52 -25.31 3.82
CA VAL A 187 -9.22 -25.99 3.67
C VAL A 187 -9.14 -27.19 4.61
N ALA A 188 -9.38 -27.00 5.91
CA ALA A 188 -9.24 -28.08 6.88
C ALA A 188 -10.46 -29.04 6.91
N GLY A 189 -11.70 -28.50 6.77
CA GLY A 189 -12.92 -29.31 6.82
C GLY A 189 -13.30 -29.93 5.48
N CYS A 190 -13.32 -29.13 4.40
CA CYS A 190 -13.75 -29.58 3.07
C CYS A 190 -12.60 -30.05 2.16
N HIS A 191 -11.34 -29.92 2.61
CA HIS A 191 -10.12 -30.31 1.87
C HIS A 191 -10.01 -29.69 0.47
N LEU A 192 -10.48 -28.42 0.29
CA LEU A 192 -10.44 -27.72 -0.98
C LEU A 192 -9.07 -27.08 -1.30
N ASP A 193 -8.08 -27.27 -0.42
CA ASP A 193 -6.69 -26.83 -0.59
C ASP A 193 -6.60 -25.33 -1.00
N ALA A 194 -5.80 -24.97 -2.01
CA ALA A 194 -5.64 -23.60 -2.49
C ALA A 194 -6.97 -22.94 -2.96
N ALA A 195 -7.89 -23.71 -3.53
CA ALA A 195 -9.20 -23.21 -3.94
C ALA A 195 -10.03 -22.77 -2.71
N GLY A 196 -9.94 -23.51 -1.59
CA GLY A 196 -10.59 -23.16 -0.33
C GLY A 196 -10.13 -21.80 0.20
N ALA A 197 -8.81 -21.56 0.24
CA ALA A 197 -8.23 -20.30 0.66
C ALA A 197 -8.65 -19.12 -0.26
N ALA A 198 -8.68 -19.33 -1.59
CA ALA A 198 -9.15 -18.32 -2.53
C ALA A 198 -10.62 -17.94 -2.29
N ILE A 199 -11.50 -18.93 -2.09
CA ILE A 199 -12.93 -18.70 -1.80
C ILE A 199 -13.08 -17.96 -0.46
N ALA A 200 -12.37 -18.38 0.60
CA ALA A 200 -12.41 -17.71 1.90
C ALA A 200 -12.02 -16.24 1.80
N THR A 201 -10.95 -15.93 1.07
CA THR A 201 -10.51 -14.55 0.81
C THR A 201 -11.59 -13.74 0.09
N VAL A 202 -12.20 -14.26 -0.98
CA VAL A 202 -13.24 -13.56 -1.74
C VAL A 202 -14.49 -13.33 -0.87
N VAL A 203 -14.91 -14.33 -0.10
CA VAL A 203 -16.06 -14.22 0.81
C VAL A 203 -15.79 -13.18 1.91
N ALA A 204 -14.60 -13.17 2.48
CA ALA A 204 -14.19 -12.19 3.48
C ALA A 204 -14.27 -10.75 2.93
N GLN A 205 -13.81 -10.53 1.70
CA GLN A 205 -13.93 -9.24 1.02
C GLN A 205 -15.39 -8.86 0.74
N ALA A 206 -16.22 -9.83 0.29
CA ALA A 206 -17.65 -9.59 0.06
C ALA A 206 -18.37 -9.17 1.34
N VAL A 207 -18.13 -9.86 2.46
CA VAL A 207 -18.70 -9.50 3.77
C VAL A 207 -18.27 -8.09 4.19
N SER A 208 -17.00 -7.75 4.00
CA SER A 208 -16.48 -6.41 4.29
C SER A 208 -17.14 -5.32 3.44
N VAL A 209 -17.39 -5.59 2.16
CA VAL A 209 -18.14 -4.67 1.28
C VAL A 209 -19.55 -4.44 1.77
N VAL A 210 -20.27 -5.51 2.13
CA VAL A 210 -21.63 -5.40 2.68
C VAL A 210 -21.61 -4.58 3.96
N LEU A 211 -20.69 -4.85 4.89
CA LEU A 211 -20.54 -4.09 6.12
C LEU A 211 -20.24 -2.61 5.84
N ALA A 212 -19.33 -2.33 4.92
CA ALA A 212 -18.98 -0.97 4.53
C ALA A 212 -20.17 -0.20 3.95
N LEU A 213 -20.97 -0.84 3.08
CA LEU A 213 -22.16 -0.24 2.49
C LEU A 213 -23.26 0.03 3.57
N VAL A 214 -23.45 -0.89 4.51
CA VAL A 214 -24.37 -0.71 5.64
C VAL A 214 -23.95 0.48 6.51
N LEU A 215 -22.65 0.58 6.83
CA LEU A 215 -22.14 1.69 7.64
C LEU A 215 -22.18 3.02 6.86
N LEU A 216 -21.91 2.99 5.55
CA LEU A 216 -22.02 4.18 4.70
C LEU A 216 -23.47 4.70 4.66
N LYS A 217 -24.45 3.79 4.54
CA LYS A 217 -25.89 4.13 4.55
C LYS A 217 -26.36 4.68 5.90
N LYS A 218 -25.83 4.14 7.02
CA LYS A 218 -26.15 4.63 8.39
C LYS A 218 -25.56 6.02 8.66
N LYS A 219 -24.44 6.36 8.06
CA LYS A 219 -23.84 7.69 8.13
C LYS A 219 -24.63 8.59 7.17
N LYS A 220 -25.47 9.49 7.70
CA LYS A 220 -26.17 10.50 6.91
C LYS A 220 -25.13 11.35 6.18
N LEU A 221 -24.84 10.99 4.92
CA LEU A 221 -23.84 11.67 4.11
C LEU A 221 -24.35 13.07 3.73
N PRO A 222 -23.49 14.10 3.77
CA PRO A 222 -23.91 15.48 3.50
C PRO A 222 -24.10 15.80 1.99
N PHE A 223 -24.11 14.77 1.13
CA PHE A 223 -24.27 14.88 -0.32
C PHE A 223 -25.24 13.84 -0.86
N LYS A 224 -25.75 14.08 -2.06
CA LYS A 224 -26.64 13.17 -2.80
C LYS A 224 -25.90 12.61 -4.00
N ILE A 225 -25.99 11.31 -4.22
CA ILE A 225 -25.52 10.66 -5.44
C ILE A 225 -26.74 10.50 -6.35
N ALA A 226 -26.74 11.14 -7.50
CA ALA A 226 -27.79 11.01 -8.49
C ALA A 226 -27.43 9.89 -9.51
N ARG A 227 -28.44 9.23 -10.08
CA ARG A 227 -28.22 8.19 -11.11
C ARG A 227 -27.42 8.72 -12.32
N LYS A 228 -27.55 10.00 -12.64
CA LYS A 228 -26.79 10.67 -13.71
C LYS A 228 -25.28 10.74 -13.45
N ASP A 229 -24.83 10.61 -12.20
CA ASP A 229 -23.42 10.72 -11.81
C ASP A 229 -22.64 9.41 -12.13
N PHE A 230 -23.37 8.27 -12.26
CA PHE A 230 -22.80 6.97 -12.66
C PHE A 230 -22.51 6.92 -14.17
N ARG A 231 -21.61 7.78 -14.62
CA ARG A 231 -21.10 7.86 -16.00
C ARG A 231 -19.68 8.39 -16.01
N LEU A 232 -19.01 8.28 -17.15
CA LEU A 232 -17.73 8.93 -17.38
C LEU A 232 -17.95 10.45 -17.41
N ASN A 233 -17.59 11.13 -16.34
CA ASN A 233 -17.76 12.55 -16.11
C ASN A 233 -16.40 13.27 -15.98
N ARG A 234 -16.41 14.58 -15.78
CA ARG A 234 -15.17 15.37 -15.62
C ARG A 234 -14.33 14.93 -14.42
N GLN A 235 -14.96 14.42 -13.35
CA GLN A 235 -14.27 13.93 -12.16
C GLN A 235 -13.46 12.67 -12.45
N CYS A 236 -13.87 11.86 -13.42
CA CYS A 236 -13.10 10.69 -13.88
C CYS A 236 -11.71 11.09 -14.36
N ARG A 237 -11.60 12.16 -15.15
CA ARG A 237 -10.30 12.66 -15.62
C ARG A 237 -9.44 13.15 -14.47
N ARG A 238 -10.03 13.87 -13.51
CA ARG A 238 -9.32 14.35 -12.31
C ARG A 238 -8.87 13.18 -11.42
N LEU A 239 -9.73 12.20 -11.22
CA LEU A 239 -9.39 10.98 -10.48
C LEU A 239 -8.21 10.24 -11.13
N LEU A 240 -8.27 10.04 -12.45
CA LEU A 240 -7.19 9.37 -13.17
C LEU A 240 -5.88 10.18 -13.17
N SER A 241 -5.95 11.52 -13.23
CA SER A 241 -4.74 12.36 -13.15
C SER A 241 -4.02 12.28 -11.80
N VAL A 242 -4.74 11.95 -10.72
CA VAL A 242 -4.16 11.73 -9.39
C VAL A 242 -3.82 10.27 -9.16
N GLY A 243 -4.75 9.36 -9.43
CA GLY A 243 -4.64 7.96 -9.08
C GLY A 243 -3.77 7.14 -10.02
N LEU A 244 -3.82 7.39 -11.35
CA LEU A 244 -3.07 6.60 -12.32
C LEU A 244 -1.54 6.73 -12.17
N PRO A 245 -0.97 7.94 -11.94
CA PRO A 245 0.45 8.04 -11.63
C PRO A 245 0.87 7.25 -10.40
N LEU A 246 0.04 7.24 -9.33
CA LEU A 246 0.31 6.47 -8.12
C LEU A 246 0.25 4.96 -8.38
N ALA A 247 -0.73 4.51 -9.14
CA ALA A 247 -0.86 3.11 -9.54
C ALA A 247 0.34 2.64 -10.38
N MET A 248 0.80 3.47 -11.32
CA MET A 248 1.97 3.19 -12.15
C MET A 248 3.25 3.15 -11.31
N GLN A 249 3.43 4.10 -10.40
CA GLN A 249 4.55 4.09 -9.46
C GLN A 249 4.57 2.81 -8.63
N GLU A 250 3.43 2.41 -8.07
CA GLU A 250 3.34 1.20 -7.26
C GLU A 250 3.67 -0.05 -8.06
N PHE A 251 3.11 -0.19 -9.27
CA PHE A 251 3.41 -1.29 -10.17
C PHE A 251 4.91 -1.42 -10.44
N LEU A 252 5.58 -0.31 -10.79
CA LEU A 252 7.00 -0.31 -11.10
C LEU A 252 7.87 -0.54 -9.86
N THR A 253 7.41 -0.10 -8.68
CA THR A 253 8.08 -0.39 -7.41
C THR A 253 8.04 -1.89 -7.12
N GLN A 254 6.91 -2.57 -7.31
CA GLN A 254 6.80 -4.02 -7.14
C GLN A 254 7.68 -4.77 -8.14
N MET A 255 7.73 -4.32 -9.40
CA MET A 255 8.63 -4.91 -10.41
C MET A 255 10.10 -4.76 -9.99
N SER A 256 10.48 -3.65 -9.35
CA SER A 256 11.86 -3.45 -8.88
C SER A 256 12.25 -4.40 -7.76
N PHE A 257 11.32 -4.75 -6.87
CA PHE A 257 11.57 -5.76 -5.85
C PHE A 257 11.83 -7.15 -6.45
N LEU A 258 11.10 -7.51 -7.51
CA LEU A 258 11.34 -8.76 -8.24
C LEU A 258 12.72 -8.76 -8.93
N ALA A 259 13.11 -7.65 -9.53
CA ALA A 259 14.43 -7.52 -10.14
C ALA A 259 15.55 -7.63 -9.09
N LEU A 260 15.40 -6.99 -7.94
CA LEU A 260 16.36 -7.09 -6.84
C LEU A 260 16.47 -8.54 -6.31
N CYS A 261 15.35 -9.24 -6.19
CA CYS A 261 15.33 -10.66 -5.84
C CYS A 261 16.14 -11.49 -6.85
N ALA A 262 15.97 -11.24 -8.16
CA ALA A 262 16.72 -11.92 -9.20
C ALA A 262 18.25 -11.66 -9.13
N PHE A 263 18.67 -10.44 -8.74
CA PHE A 263 20.10 -10.12 -8.56
C PHE A 263 20.68 -10.89 -7.37
N ILE A 264 19.96 -10.96 -6.25
CA ILE A 264 20.42 -11.65 -5.03
C ILE A 264 20.42 -13.17 -5.22
N ASN A 265 19.48 -13.73 -5.98
CA ASN A 265 19.42 -15.17 -6.26
C ASN A 265 20.71 -15.70 -6.94
N ARG A 266 21.45 -14.84 -7.66
CA ARG A 266 22.75 -15.20 -8.26
C ARG A 266 23.86 -15.43 -7.23
N LEU A 267 23.68 -14.91 -6.00
CA LEU A 267 24.66 -15.05 -4.92
C LEU A 267 24.54 -16.38 -4.16
N GLY A 268 23.61 -17.23 -4.56
CA GLY A 268 23.42 -18.56 -4.00
C GLY A 268 22.21 -18.69 -3.08
N LEU A 269 21.97 -19.94 -2.65
CA LEU A 269 20.77 -20.33 -1.90
C LEU A 269 20.66 -19.63 -0.53
N GLU A 270 21.77 -19.55 0.21
CA GLU A 270 21.78 -18.91 1.53
C GLU A 270 21.47 -17.40 1.45
N ALA A 271 22.03 -16.71 0.45
CA ALA A 271 21.79 -15.30 0.20
C ALA A 271 20.33 -15.06 -0.19
N SER A 272 19.79 -15.87 -1.10
CA SER A 272 18.38 -15.81 -1.52
C SER A 272 17.42 -16.05 -0.35
N SER A 273 17.67 -17.08 0.46
CA SER A 273 16.86 -17.41 1.63
C SER A 273 16.93 -16.31 2.69
N GLY A 274 18.13 -15.82 3.00
CA GLY A 274 18.35 -14.72 3.95
C GLY A 274 17.65 -13.45 3.53
N TYR A 275 17.74 -13.08 2.25
CA TYR A 275 17.01 -11.94 1.68
C TYR A 275 15.49 -12.12 1.78
N GLY A 276 14.98 -13.32 1.49
CA GLY A 276 13.55 -13.62 1.61
C GLY A 276 13.01 -13.40 3.03
N VAL A 277 13.77 -13.81 4.05
CA VAL A 277 13.44 -13.54 5.45
C VAL A 277 13.56 -12.05 5.76
N ALA A 278 14.63 -11.39 5.34
CA ALA A 278 14.81 -9.96 5.54
C ALA A 278 13.66 -9.14 4.93
N CYS A 279 13.16 -9.50 3.74
CA CYS A 279 12.01 -8.86 3.10
C CYS A 279 10.74 -8.92 3.95
N LYS A 280 10.52 -10.00 4.71
CA LYS A 280 9.37 -10.08 5.64
C LYS A 280 9.50 -9.02 6.73
N ILE A 281 10.67 -8.91 7.34
CA ILE A 281 10.96 -7.91 8.39
C ILE A 281 10.83 -6.48 7.83
N VAL A 282 11.39 -6.23 6.66
CA VAL A 282 11.29 -4.93 5.95
C VAL A 282 9.83 -4.57 5.69
N SER A 283 9.00 -5.54 5.24
CA SER A 283 7.59 -5.30 4.99
C SER A 283 6.85 -4.82 6.23
N PHE A 284 7.12 -5.41 7.40
CA PHE A 284 6.56 -4.94 8.67
C PHE A 284 7.09 -3.56 9.06
N ALA A 285 8.39 -3.29 8.89
CA ALA A 285 8.98 -1.99 9.18
C ALA A 285 8.36 -0.86 8.33
N MET A 286 7.95 -1.16 7.09
CA MET A 286 7.34 -0.20 6.16
C MET A 286 5.87 0.11 6.44
N LEU A 287 5.19 -0.60 7.34
CA LEU A 287 3.77 -0.34 7.66
C LEU A 287 3.58 1.04 8.30
N VAL A 288 4.50 1.48 9.16
CA VAL A 288 4.40 2.79 9.82
C VAL A 288 4.59 3.94 8.83
N PRO A 289 5.65 4.01 8.01
CA PRO A 289 5.77 5.02 6.96
C PRO A 289 4.58 5.02 6.00
N SER A 290 4.06 3.85 5.61
CA SER A 290 2.90 3.74 4.71
C SER A 290 1.63 4.32 5.32
N SER A 291 1.38 4.05 6.60
CA SER A 291 0.23 4.62 7.32
C SER A 291 0.34 6.13 7.47
N LEU A 292 1.56 6.64 7.70
CA LEU A 292 1.86 8.06 7.78
C LEU A 292 1.61 8.76 6.44
N MET A 293 2.11 8.20 5.33
CA MET A 293 1.89 8.72 3.98
C MET A 293 0.40 8.84 3.65
N GLN A 294 -0.38 7.77 3.89
CA GLN A 294 -1.82 7.76 3.62
C GLN A 294 -2.57 8.78 4.47
N SER A 295 -2.20 8.90 5.74
CA SER A 295 -2.79 9.88 6.67
C SER A 295 -2.47 11.30 6.25
N MET A 296 -1.21 11.53 5.87
CA MET A 296 -0.71 12.82 5.42
C MET A 296 -1.43 13.29 4.15
N ALA A 297 -1.64 12.40 3.18
CA ALA A 297 -2.32 12.73 1.93
C ALA A 297 -3.75 13.27 2.18
N SER A 298 -4.52 12.59 3.04
CA SER A 298 -5.87 13.04 3.41
C SER A 298 -5.85 14.35 4.22
N PHE A 299 -4.98 14.43 5.24
CA PHE A 299 -4.86 15.60 6.10
C PHE A 299 -4.45 16.86 5.34
N VAL A 300 -3.43 16.76 4.50
CA VAL A 300 -2.92 17.85 3.67
C VAL A 300 -3.96 18.27 2.64
N SER A 301 -4.59 17.31 1.94
CA SER A 301 -5.58 17.61 0.91
C SER A 301 -6.75 18.42 1.48
N GLN A 302 -7.26 18.06 2.66
CA GLN A 302 -8.34 18.81 3.31
C GLN A 302 -7.90 20.23 3.69
N ASN A 303 -6.67 20.42 4.20
CA ASN A 303 -6.16 21.73 4.56
C ASN A 303 -5.88 22.61 3.35
N VAL A 304 -5.36 22.03 2.27
CA VAL A 304 -5.14 22.75 1.00
C VAL A 304 -6.47 23.15 0.37
N GLY A 305 -7.49 22.28 0.42
CA GLY A 305 -8.85 22.62 0.01
C GLY A 305 -9.45 23.78 0.80
N ALA A 306 -9.16 23.86 2.09
CA ALA A 306 -9.59 24.97 2.96
C ALA A 306 -8.74 26.24 2.83
N GLY A 307 -7.75 26.28 1.94
CA GLY A 307 -6.83 27.42 1.78
C GLY A 307 -5.80 27.55 2.92
N LYS A 308 -5.67 26.53 3.81
CA LYS A 308 -4.79 26.56 4.99
C LYS A 308 -3.41 25.95 4.71
N GLU A 309 -2.68 26.55 3.79
CA GLU A 309 -1.40 26.07 3.29
C GLU A 309 -0.33 25.95 4.39
N ASP A 310 -0.25 26.94 5.30
CA ASP A 310 0.68 26.91 6.43
C ASP A 310 0.42 25.73 7.36
N ARG A 311 -0.85 25.37 7.52
CA ARG A 311 -1.24 24.21 8.31
C ARG A 311 -0.88 22.89 7.61
N ALA A 312 -1.02 22.82 6.31
CA ALA A 312 -0.58 21.67 5.51
C ALA A 312 0.95 21.48 5.63
N ARG A 313 1.74 22.56 5.57
CA ARG A 313 3.18 22.54 5.79
C ARG A 313 3.55 22.09 7.21
N LYS A 314 2.90 22.64 8.22
CA LYS A 314 3.12 22.23 9.62
C LYS A 314 2.77 20.76 9.83
N ALA A 315 1.73 20.25 9.16
CA ALA A 315 1.37 18.84 9.20
C ALA A 315 2.48 17.95 8.63
N MET A 316 3.08 18.32 7.50
CA MET A 316 4.21 17.61 6.91
C MET A 316 5.39 17.52 7.90
N LEU A 317 5.79 18.65 8.49
CA LEU A 317 6.88 18.67 9.47
C LEU A 317 6.57 17.87 10.74
N THR A 318 5.32 17.94 11.20
CA THR A 318 4.85 17.13 12.34
C THR A 318 4.89 15.64 12.01
N GLY A 319 4.45 15.26 10.82
CA GLY A 319 4.52 13.87 10.32
C GLY A 319 5.95 13.37 10.21
N MET A 320 6.87 14.19 9.70
CA MET A 320 8.30 13.87 9.68
C MET A 320 8.82 13.60 11.11
N GLY A 321 8.49 14.45 12.08
CA GLY A 321 8.90 14.28 13.48
C GLY A 321 8.38 12.98 14.08
N ILE A 322 7.09 12.66 13.90
CA ILE A 322 6.48 11.40 14.34
C ILE A 322 7.17 10.21 13.67
N GLY A 323 7.31 10.26 12.36
CA GLY A 323 7.93 9.20 11.58
C GLY A 323 9.39 8.97 11.94
N LEU A 324 10.18 10.04 12.14
CA LEU A 324 11.57 9.96 12.57
C LEU A 324 11.70 9.31 13.95
N SER A 325 10.84 9.68 14.92
CA SER A 325 10.87 9.06 16.24
C SER A 325 10.67 7.54 16.19
N VAL A 326 9.71 7.07 15.36
CA VAL A 326 9.46 5.64 15.17
C VAL A 326 10.58 5.01 14.33
N GLY A 327 11.03 5.70 13.28
CA GLY A 327 12.11 5.24 12.40
C GLY A 327 13.41 4.96 13.14
N VAL A 328 13.77 5.82 14.10
CA VAL A 328 14.95 5.61 14.97
C VAL A 328 14.78 4.37 15.84
N VAL A 329 13.60 4.15 16.42
CA VAL A 329 13.33 2.93 17.22
C VAL A 329 13.46 1.68 16.37
N VAL A 330 12.88 1.70 15.16
CA VAL A 330 12.98 0.57 14.22
C VAL A 330 14.42 0.37 13.75
N PHE A 331 15.15 1.47 13.47
CA PHE A 331 16.57 1.42 13.11
C PHE A 331 17.39 0.69 14.19
N ILE A 332 17.22 1.09 15.46
CA ILE A 332 17.92 0.45 16.58
C ILE A 332 17.57 -1.05 16.64
N GLY A 333 16.28 -1.38 16.50
CA GLY A 333 15.84 -2.78 16.49
C GLY A 333 16.46 -3.59 15.36
N VAL A 334 16.47 -3.08 14.14
CA VAL A 334 17.01 -3.77 12.95
C VAL A 334 18.54 -3.84 12.99
N TRP A 335 19.20 -2.77 13.39
CA TRP A 335 20.67 -2.68 13.42
C TRP A 335 21.31 -3.57 14.48
N PHE A 336 20.76 -3.56 15.73
CA PHE A 336 21.35 -4.27 16.86
C PHE A 336 20.76 -5.66 17.10
N PHE A 337 19.52 -5.90 16.68
CA PHE A 337 18.79 -7.14 16.95
C PHE A 337 18.28 -7.82 15.68
N GLY A 338 18.82 -7.46 14.50
CA GLY A 338 18.39 -8.03 13.23
C GLY A 338 18.64 -9.52 13.10
N ASP A 339 19.67 -10.08 13.74
CA ASP A 339 19.94 -11.50 13.86
C ASP A 339 18.80 -12.22 14.61
N LYS A 340 18.36 -11.67 15.76
CA LYS A 340 17.23 -12.20 16.54
C LYS A 340 15.90 -12.08 15.79
N LEU A 341 15.70 -10.96 15.06
CA LEU A 341 14.52 -10.81 14.23
C LEU A 341 14.50 -11.84 13.09
N THR A 342 15.63 -12.12 12.49
CA THR A 342 15.76 -13.15 11.43
C THR A 342 15.56 -14.56 12.00
N SER A 343 16.06 -14.83 13.20
CA SER A 343 15.92 -16.13 13.88
C SER A 343 14.47 -16.50 14.24
N ILE A 344 13.54 -15.53 14.25
CA ILE A 344 12.10 -15.82 14.40
C ILE A 344 11.56 -16.64 13.22
N PHE A 345 12.15 -16.49 12.02
CA PHE A 345 11.65 -17.10 10.79
C PHE A 345 12.44 -18.34 10.37
N THR A 346 13.66 -18.56 10.88
CA THR A 346 14.51 -19.69 10.51
C THR A 346 15.47 -20.03 11.64
N THR A 347 15.86 -21.31 11.73
CA THR A 347 16.89 -21.80 12.66
C THR A 347 18.25 -22.01 11.98
N ASP A 348 18.34 -21.84 10.65
CA ASP A 348 19.57 -21.99 9.88
C ASP A 348 20.48 -20.79 10.12
N ALA A 349 21.65 -21.04 10.72
CA ALA A 349 22.61 -20.00 11.09
C ALA A 349 23.16 -19.24 9.88
N ALA A 350 23.37 -19.90 8.73
CA ALA A 350 23.85 -19.24 7.53
C ALA A 350 22.79 -18.29 6.95
N VAL A 351 21.52 -18.71 6.93
CA VAL A 351 20.38 -17.89 6.48
C VAL A 351 20.16 -16.70 7.43
N ILE A 352 20.29 -16.90 8.75
CA ILE A 352 20.21 -15.83 9.76
C ILE A 352 21.28 -14.79 9.50
N GLN A 353 22.52 -15.22 9.31
CA GLN A 353 23.66 -14.33 9.05
C GLN A 353 23.45 -13.51 7.77
N ARG A 354 23.06 -14.14 6.67
CA ARG A 354 22.79 -13.47 5.38
C ARG A 354 21.61 -12.49 5.48
N GLY A 355 20.53 -12.88 6.15
CA GLY A 355 19.40 -11.98 6.39
C GLY A 355 19.80 -10.76 7.24
N PHE A 356 20.60 -10.95 8.27
CA PHE A 356 21.11 -9.88 9.09
C PHE A 356 22.06 -8.92 8.32
N GLU A 357 22.92 -9.45 7.47
CA GLU A 357 23.77 -8.65 6.57
C GLU A 357 22.91 -7.69 5.72
N TYR A 358 21.86 -8.20 5.08
CA TYR A 358 20.94 -7.34 4.32
C TYR A 358 20.25 -6.29 5.19
N LEU A 359 19.74 -6.69 6.34
CA LEU A 359 19.05 -5.80 7.27
C LEU A 359 19.95 -4.68 7.78
N ARG A 360 21.25 -4.93 8.04
CA ARG A 360 22.21 -3.90 8.42
C ARG A 360 22.39 -2.86 7.31
N GLY A 361 22.52 -3.29 6.05
CA GLY A 361 22.59 -2.36 4.92
C GLY A 361 21.31 -1.54 4.76
N PHE A 362 20.15 -2.20 4.98
CA PHE A 362 18.83 -1.57 4.85
C PHE A 362 18.45 -0.67 6.05
N ALA A 363 19.00 -0.90 7.24
CA ALA A 363 18.56 -0.22 8.47
C ALA A 363 18.44 1.32 8.36
N PRO A 364 19.37 2.08 7.73
CA PRO A 364 19.24 3.54 7.57
C PRO A 364 17.97 3.96 6.81
N GLU A 365 17.43 3.08 5.95
CA GLU A 365 16.20 3.30 5.19
C GLU A 365 15.02 3.59 6.12
N THR A 366 14.96 2.93 7.30
CA THR A 366 13.85 3.10 8.24
C THR A 366 13.71 4.52 8.79
N ILE A 367 14.82 5.27 8.86
CA ILE A 367 14.83 6.69 9.25
C ILE A 367 14.49 7.57 8.05
N LEU A 368 15.09 7.29 6.89
CA LEU A 368 14.94 8.10 5.69
C LEU A 368 13.52 8.04 5.11
N THR A 369 12.88 6.87 5.16
CA THR A 369 11.50 6.69 4.70
C THR A 369 10.50 7.55 5.49
N ALA A 370 10.77 7.88 6.74
CA ALA A 370 9.92 8.78 7.51
C ALA A 370 9.84 10.18 6.86
N VAL A 371 10.96 10.69 6.39
CA VAL A 371 11.04 11.97 5.67
C VAL A 371 10.41 11.84 4.29
N LEU A 372 10.85 10.85 3.51
CA LEU A 372 10.39 10.64 2.14
C LEU A 372 8.87 10.47 2.08
N PHE A 373 8.28 9.57 2.89
CA PHE A 373 6.86 9.27 2.86
C PHE A 373 6.00 10.42 3.36
N SER A 374 6.50 11.23 4.31
CA SER A 374 5.83 12.46 4.71
C SER A 374 5.77 13.49 3.56
N MET A 375 6.85 13.63 2.77
CA MET A 375 6.87 14.49 1.58
C MET A 375 5.97 13.93 0.47
N ILE A 376 6.01 12.64 0.22
CA ILE A 376 5.11 11.98 -0.76
C ILE A 376 3.65 12.21 -0.37
N GLY A 377 3.29 12.01 0.89
CA GLY A 377 1.94 12.28 1.38
C GLY A 377 1.54 13.75 1.23
N TYR A 378 2.46 14.67 1.47
CA TYR A 378 2.25 16.10 1.25
C TYR A 378 2.00 16.44 -0.22
N PHE A 379 2.80 15.91 -1.15
CA PHE A 379 2.60 16.14 -2.59
C PHE A 379 1.34 15.48 -3.11
N ASN A 380 0.99 14.29 -2.64
CA ASN A 380 -0.26 13.62 -2.97
C ASN A 380 -1.46 14.45 -2.50
N GLY A 381 -1.41 15.03 -1.30
CA GLY A 381 -2.42 15.96 -0.79
C GLY A 381 -2.55 17.26 -1.60
N HIS A 382 -1.51 17.64 -2.33
CA HIS A 382 -1.52 18.76 -3.30
C HIS A 382 -1.90 18.33 -4.73
N GLU A 383 -2.34 17.10 -4.94
CA GLU A 383 -2.63 16.53 -6.27
C GLU A 383 -1.41 16.53 -7.21
N LYS A 384 -0.18 16.49 -6.65
CA LYS A 384 1.08 16.43 -7.41
C LYS A 384 1.58 15.00 -7.63
N SER A 385 0.65 14.07 -7.83
CA SER A 385 0.94 12.63 -7.98
C SER A 385 1.83 12.32 -9.18
N LEU A 386 1.74 13.11 -10.25
CA LEU A 386 2.64 12.96 -11.39
C LEU A 386 4.10 13.21 -10.98
N TRP A 387 4.36 14.21 -10.14
CA TRP A 387 5.70 14.43 -9.59
C TRP A 387 6.15 13.26 -8.73
N VAL A 388 5.27 12.77 -7.85
CA VAL A 388 5.55 11.62 -6.98
C VAL A 388 5.93 10.40 -7.82
N MET A 389 5.22 10.14 -8.92
CA MET A 389 5.56 9.08 -9.88
C MET A 389 6.94 9.30 -10.49
N ILE A 390 7.23 10.49 -11.04
CA ILE A 390 8.51 10.81 -11.69
C ILE A 390 9.66 10.63 -10.69
N GLN A 391 9.53 11.17 -9.48
CA GLN A 391 10.53 11.04 -8.43
C GLN A 391 10.74 9.56 -8.05
N GLY A 392 9.66 8.79 -7.88
CA GLY A 392 9.72 7.37 -7.56
C GLY A 392 10.38 6.54 -8.67
N LEU A 393 10.13 6.88 -9.95
CA LEU A 393 10.80 6.24 -11.10
C LEU A 393 12.30 6.53 -11.12
N ILE A 394 12.69 7.79 -10.92
CA ILE A 394 14.12 8.17 -10.86
C ILE A 394 14.80 7.43 -9.71
N GLN A 395 14.21 7.48 -8.52
CA GLN A 395 14.73 6.81 -7.33
C GLN A 395 14.91 5.30 -7.54
N THR A 396 13.90 4.65 -8.14
CA THR A 396 13.84 3.20 -8.25
C THR A 396 14.64 2.69 -9.45
N LEU A 397 14.38 3.22 -10.65
CA LEU A 397 14.95 2.70 -11.89
C LEU A 397 16.36 3.26 -12.20
N LEU A 398 16.62 4.51 -11.82
CA LEU A 398 17.91 5.16 -12.15
C LEU A 398 18.91 5.13 -10.99
N VAL A 399 18.47 4.92 -9.76
CA VAL A 399 19.38 4.87 -8.61
C VAL A 399 19.39 3.49 -7.96
N ARG A 400 18.26 3.02 -7.42
CA ARG A 400 18.20 1.78 -6.64
C ARG A 400 18.60 0.54 -7.42
N LEU A 401 17.97 0.31 -8.59
CA LEU A 401 18.23 -0.89 -9.38
C LEU A 401 19.64 -0.93 -9.96
N PRO A 402 20.17 0.14 -10.61
CA PRO A 402 21.53 0.13 -11.12
C PRO A 402 22.57 -0.05 -10.01
N LEU A 403 22.37 0.60 -8.86
CA LEU A 403 23.28 0.50 -7.73
C LEU A 403 23.27 -0.92 -7.13
N ALA A 404 22.10 -1.50 -6.92
CA ALA A 404 21.96 -2.86 -6.42
C ALA A 404 22.55 -3.89 -7.39
N TYR A 405 22.32 -3.71 -8.71
CA TYR A 405 22.94 -4.54 -9.73
C TYR A 405 24.48 -4.43 -9.69
N TYR A 406 25.01 -3.20 -9.71
CA TYR A 406 26.45 -2.96 -9.62
C TYR A 406 27.07 -3.63 -8.39
N MET A 407 26.45 -3.48 -7.21
CA MET A 407 26.92 -4.11 -5.98
C MET A 407 26.81 -5.64 -6.00
N SER A 408 25.86 -6.20 -6.77
CA SER A 408 25.65 -7.64 -6.86
C SER A 408 26.66 -8.37 -7.77
N ILE A 409 27.34 -7.65 -8.68
CA ILE A 409 28.31 -8.22 -9.62
C ILE A 409 29.77 -8.04 -9.18
N GLN A 410 30.02 -7.39 -8.02
CA GLN A 410 31.35 -7.24 -7.49
C GLN A 410 31.91 -8.59 -7.01
N PRO A 411 33.24 -8.80 -7.08
CA PRO A 411 33.87 -10.03 -6.57
C PRO A 411 33.56 -10.32 -5.10
N ASP A 412 33.46 -9.26 -4.28
CA ASP A 412 33.13 -9.31 -2.85
C ASP A 412 31.68 -8.88 -2.59
N ALA A 413 30.74 -9.31 -3.44
CA ALA A 413 29.34 -8.95 -3.31
C ALA A 413 28.78 -9.39 -1.93
N SER A 414 28.37 -8.41 -1.13
CA SER A 414 27.76 -8.65 0.17
C SER A 414 26.32 -8.17 0.21
N LEU A 415 25.45 -8.85 0.97
CA LEU A 415 24.08 -8.44 1.15
C LEU A 415 23.98 -7.10 1.88
N THR A 416 24.95 -6.73 2.72
CA THR A 416 25.04 -5.43 3.36
C THR A 416 25.17 -4.31 2.32
N ASN A 417 26.09 -4.46 1.34
CA ASN A 417 26.26 -3.48 0.29
C ASN A 417 25.00 -3.36 -0.58
N ILE A 418 24.42 -4.49 -0.99
CA ILE A 418 23.18 -4.49 -1.78
C ILE A 418 22.04 -3.84 -0.98
N GLY A 419 21.97 -4.07 0.32
CA GLY A 419 21.00 -3.43 1.22
C GLY A 419 21.11 -1.91 1.27
N LEU A 420 22.35 -1.36 1.14
CA LEU A 420 22.59 0.09 1.09
C LEU A 420 22.03 0.77 -0.16
N ALA A 421 21.71 0.02 -1.21
CA ALA A 421 21.10 0.61 -2.41
C ALA A 421 19.76 1.29 -2.13
N ALA A 422 18.98 0.80 -1.13
CA ALA A 422 17.71 1.39 -0.73
C ALA A 422 17.90 2.78 -0.07
N PRO A 423 18.66 2.92 1.04
CA PRO A 423 18.83 4.23 1.69
C PRO A 423 19.54 5.26 0.78
N ILE A 424 20.47 4.87 -0.07
CA ILE A 424 21.11 5.78 -1.03
C ILE A 424 20.07 6.30 -2.03
N ALA A 425 19.24 5.42 -2.57
CA ALA A 425 18.17 5.83 -3.48
C ALA A 425 17.13 6.73 -2.78
N THR A 426 16.82 6.46 -1.52
CA THR A 426 15.90 7.29 -0.73
C THR A 426 16.48 8.67 -0.43
N CYS A 427 17.78 8.78 -0.17
CA CYS A 427 18.47 10.08 -0.09
C CYS A 427 18.29 10.87 -1.39
N ALA A 428 18.53 10.24 -2.56
CA ALA A 428 18.31 10.89 -3.85
C ALA A 428 16.84 11.33 -4.02
N GLY A 429 15.88 10.50 -3.62
CA GLY A 429 14.45 10.83 -3.63
C GLY A 429 14.10 12.01 -2.73
N ILE A 430 14.69 12.10 -1.55
CA ILE A 430 14.50 13.24 -0.63
C ILE A 430 15.05 14.52 -1.24
N VAL A 431 16.26 14.47 -1.82
CA VAL A 431 16.88 15.63 -2.49
C VAL A 431 15.98 16.15 -3.61
N LEU A 432 15.48 15.27 -4.48
CA LEU A 432 14.55 15.63 -5.56
C LEU A 432 13.28 16.28 -5.00
N ASN A 433 12.73 15.72 -3.94
CA ASN A 433 11.52 16.25 -3.30
C ASN A 433 11.75 17.61 -2.63
N VAL A 434 12.92 17.84 -2.03
CA VAL A 434 13.29 19.15 -1.46
C VAL A 434 13.41 20.21 -2.56
N ILE A 435 14.07 19.88 -3.68
CA ILE A 435 14.20 20.78 -4.84
C ILE A 435 12.81 21.14 -5.37
N PHE A 436 11.94 20.16 -5.57
CA PHE A 436 10.59 20.41 -6.05
C PHE A 436 9.74 21.23 -5.07
N TYR A 437 9.88 20.96 -3.77
CA TYR A 437 9.20 21.74 -2.72
C TYR A 437 9.61 23.22 -2.76
N MET A 438 10.91 23.51 -2.92
CA MET A 438 11.41 24.89 -3.03
C MET A 438 10.86 25.57 -4.28
N ALA A 439 10.91 24.93 -5.44
CA ALA A 439 10.36 25.46 -6.69
C ALA A 439 8.84 25.73 -6.59
N MET A 440 8.08 24.83 -5.95
CA MET A 440 6.65 25.03 -5.72
C MET A 440 6.36 26.21 -4.79
N SER A 441 7.21 26.42 -3.76
CA SER A 441 7.08 27.52 -2.81
C SER A 441 7.37 28.88 -3.46
N GLU A 442 8.40 28.96 -4.31
CA GLU A 442 8.74 30.20 -5.05
C GLU A 442 7.64 30.59 -6.04
N ASN A 443 7.11 29.63 -6.79
CA ASN A 443 6.01 29.90 -7.72
C ASN A 443 4.76 30.42 -7.01
N LYS A 444 4.48 29.96 -5.80
CA LYS A 444 3.38 30.47 -4.98
C LYS A 444 3.64 31.89 -4.48
N LYS A 445 4.89 32.26 -4.14
CA LYS A 445 5.26 33.65 -3.75
C LYS A 445 5.08 34.58 -4.90
N LYS A 446 5.63 34.25 -6.07
CA LYS A 446 5.50 35.08 -7.30
C LYS A 446 4.03 35.29 -7.71
N ALA A 447 3.19 34.25 -7.60
CA ALA A 447 1.75 34.36 -7.89
C ALA A 447 0.98 35.21 -6.88
N LYS A 448 1.45 35.34 -5.64
CA LYS A 448 0.88 36.24 -4.63
C LYS A 448 1.30 37.69 -4.88
N GLU A 449 2.56 37.93 -5.23
CA GLU A 449 3.10 39.25 -5.55
C GLU A 449 2.48 39.85 -6.82
N GLN A 450 2.12 39.02 -7.81
CA GLN A 450 1.40 39.48 -9.02
C GLN A 450 -0.08 39.80 -8.79
N LYS A 451 -0.67 39.40 -7.66
CA LYS A 451 -2.07 39.66 -7.30
C LYS A 451 -2.24 40.77 -6.27
N ALA A 452 -1.16 41.22 -5.64
CA ALA A 452 -1.10 42.35 -4.74
C ALA A 452 -0.73 43.64 -5.49
#